data_bda26cf10de468a49331e63a73c61bb7
#
_entry.id   bda26cf10de468a49331e63a73c61bb7
#
_cell.length_a   1.000
_cell.length_b   1.000
_cell.length_c   1.000
_cell.angle_alpha   90.00
_cell.angle_beta   90.00
_cell.angle_gamma   90.00
#
_symmetry.space_group_name_H-M   'P 1'
#
loop_
_entity.id
_entity.type
_entity.pdbx_description
1 polymer ?
#
loop_
_entity_poly.entity_id
_entity_poly.type
_entity_poly.pdbx_seq_one_letter_code
_entity_poly.pdbx_strand_id
1 'polypeptide(L)'
;SDALKRVNMTIYAKHGPHLLSGGQKQRIAIAGILAMQCDCIVLDEPTAMLDPVGRKEVMDTLHQLNREGITVIIITHFMEEAVQAERVVVIDKAEVKMDGVPRDVFSKVKELKDMGLDVPVAAELAERLRQKGIPLPASIITEKELGDALCQLS
;
A
#
# COMPACT_ATOMS: atom_id res chain seq x y z
N SER A 1 -4.15 25.34 10.46
CA SER A 1 -3.65 24.43 11.49
C SER A 1 -2.49 23.63 10.91
N ASP A 2 -1.58 23.20 11.74
CA ASP A 2 -0.40 22.45 11.34
C ASP A 2 -0.77 21.10 10.68
N ALA A 3 -1.79 20.43 11.20
CA ALA A 3 -2.32 19.20 10.63
C ALA A 3 -2.73 19.33 9.15
N LEU A 4 -3.35 20.43 8.74
CA LEU A 4 -3.70 20.68 7.32
C LEU A 4 -2.47 20.91 6.44
N LYS A 5 -1.39 21.48 6.99
CA LYS A 5 -0.13 21.63 6.25
C LYS A 5 0.50 20.27 5.95
N ARG A 6 0.54 19.38 6.94
CA ARG A 6 1.14 18.05 6.82
C ARG A 6 0.49 17.18 5.75
N VAL A 7 -0.79 17.40 5.47
CA VAL A 7 -1.51 16.67 4.40
C VAL A 7 -1.71 17.50 3.12
N ASN A 8 -1.03 18.64 2.99
CA ASN A 8 -1.11 19.58 1.84
C ASN A 8 -2.54 20.08 1.56
N MET A 9 -3.34 20.33 2.61
CA MET A 9 -4.74 20.73 2.48
C MET A 9 -5.04 22.14 3.00
N THR A 10 -4.02 22.96 3.26
CA THR A 10 -4.18 24.30 3.84
C THR A 10 -5.06 25.23 3.00
N ILE A 11 -4.94 25.18 1.66
CA ILE A 11 -5.72 26.01 0.74
C ILE A 11 -7.21 25.67 0.77
N TYR A 12 -7.57 24.46 1.19
CA TYR A 12 -8.95 24.00 1.27
C TYR A 12 -9.60 24.22 2.65
N ALA A 13 -8.91 24.87 3.59
CA ALA A 13 -9.37 25.06 4.97
C ALA A 13 -10.75 25.74 5.10
N LYS A 14 -11.15 26.52 4.09
CA LYS A 14 -12.44 27.23 4.04
C LYS A 14 -13.43 26.64 3.03
N HIS A 15 -13.08 25.54 2.36
CA HIS A 15 -13.96 24.91 1.38
C HIS A 15 -14.97 24.00 2.07
N GLY A 16 -16.21 24.00 1.57
CA GLY A 16 -17.22 23.06 2.02
C GLY A 16 -16.85 21.62 1.61
N PRO A 17 -17.13 20.60 2.43
CA PRO A 17 -16.77 19.20 2.12
C PRO A 17 -17.32 18.70 0.79
N HIS A 18 -18.44 19.23 0.31
CA HIS A 18 -19.08 18.87 -0.95
C HIS A 18 -18.28 19.34 -2.20
N LEU A 19 -17.36 20.28 -2.03
CA LEU A 19 -16.50 20.81 -3.10
C LEU A 19 -15.17 20.03 -3.25
N LEU A 20 -14.94 19.04 -2.40
CA LEU A 20 -13.69 18.29 -2.33
C LEU A 20 -13.79 16.96 -3.07
N SER A 21 -12.69 16.56 -3.75
CA SER A 21 -12.54 15.22 -4.31
C SER A 21 -12.49 14.16 -3.20
N GLY A 22 -12.66 12.88 -3.56
CA GLY A 22 -12.54 11.76 -2.62
C GLY A 22 -11.18 11.76 -1.90
N GLY A 23 -10.09 11.88 -2.62
CA GLY A 23 -8.73 11.94 -2.05
C GLY A 23 -8.52 13.16 -1.13
N GLN A 24 -9.09 14.31 -1.49
CA GLN A 24 -9.04 15.51 -0.64
C GLN A 24 -9.82 15.31 0.66
N LYS A 25 -11.01 14.70 0.60
CA LYS A 25 -11.80 14.36 1.81
C LYS A 25 -11.02 13.42 2.71
N GLN A 26 -10.39 12.39 2.15
CA GLN A 26 -9.59 11.43 2.90
C GLN A 26 -8.41 12.10 3.59
N ARG A 27 -7.66 12.98 2.89
CA ARG A 27 -6.55 13.71 3.50
C ARG A 27 -7.02 14.67 4.61
N ILE A 28 -8.19 15.27 4.50
CA ILE A 28 -8.76 16.08 5.58
C ILE A 28 -9.14 15.21 6.78
N ALA A 29 -9.69 14.00 6.56
CA ALA A 29 -9.96 13.07 7.65
C ALA A 29 -8.66 12.69 8.38
N ILE A 30 -7.59 12.39 7.65
CA ILE A 30 -6.25 12.13 8.21
C ILE A 30 -5.76 13.36 9.00
N ALA A 31 -5.93 14.58 8.49
CA ALA A 31 -5.57 15.79 9.22
C ALA A 31 -6.33 15.93 10.54
N GLY A 32 -7.60 15.51 10.59
CA GLY A 32 -8.41 15.46 11.81
C GLY A 32 -7.77 14.54 12.86
N ILE A 33 -7.32 13.35 12.46
CA ILE A 33 -6.62 12.42 13.34
C ILE A 33 -5.28 12.99 13.82
N LEU A 34 -4.51 13.58 12.91
CA LEU A 34 -3.21 14.19 13.24
C LEU A 34 -3.33 15.36 14.23
N ALA A 35 -4.48 16.06 14.24
CA ALA A 35 -4.74 17.12 15.21
C ALA A 35 -4.80 16.61 16.67
N MET A 36 -5.01 15.30 16.86
CA MET A 36 -4.95 14.63 18.18
C MET A 36 -3.52 14.30 18.64
N GLN A 37 -2.50 14.62 17.81
CA GLN A 37 -1.08 14.39 18.13
C GLN A 37 -0.75 12.90 18.45
N CYS A 38 -1.32 11.98 17.67
CA CYS A 38 -1.07 10.56 17.85
C CYS A 38 0.27 10.13 17.21
N ASP A 39 0.93 9.16 17.83
CA ASP A 39 2.17 8.54 17.33
C ASP A 39 1.91 7.38 16.36
N CYS A 40 0.67 6.90 16.31
CA CYS A 40 0.24 5.80 15.45
C CYS A 40 -1.16 6.09 14.89
N ILE A 41 -1.33 5.78 13.61
CA ILE A 41 -2.63 5.83 12.92
C ILE A 41 -2.94 4.48 12.30
N VAL A 42 -4.20 4.06 12.41
CA VAL A 42 -4.71 2.84 11.79
C VAL A 42 -5.81 3.25 10.80
N LEU A 43 -5.68 2.81 9.57
CA LEU A 43 -6.58 3.15 8.48
C LEU A 43 -7.11 1.87 7.84
N ASP A 44 -8.42 1.73 7.81
CA ASP A 44 -9.11 0.60 7.19
C ASP A 44 -9.57 0.99 5.78
N GLU A 45 -9.01 0.35 4.77
CA GLU A 45 -9.25 0.58 3.35
C GLU A 45 -9.27 2.06 2.92
N PRO A 46 -8.25 2.87 3.28
CA PRO A 46 -8.30 4.32 3.13
C PRO A 46 -8.43 4.81 1.68
N THR A 47 -8.21 3.94 0.70
CA THR A 47 -8.19 4.31 -0.72
C THR A 47 -9.24 3.57 -1.55
N ALA A 48 -10.06 2.70 -0.95
CA ALA A 48 -10.98 1.81 -1.68
C ALA A 48 -11.98 2.54 -2.60
N MET A 49 -12.40 3.76 -2.23
CA MET A 49 -13.38 4.55 -2.98
C MET A 49 -12.75 5.69 -3.79
N LEU A 50 -11.44 5.62 -4.04
CA LEU A 50 -10.68 6.66 -4.72
C LEU A 50 -10.32 6.25 -6.15
N ASP A 51 -10.28 7.24 -7.03
CA ASP A 51 -9.66 7.10 -8.34
C ASP A 51 -8.12 6.94 -8.22
N PRO A 52 -7.43 6.50 -9.26
CA PRO A 52 -5.97 6.26 -9.18
C PRO A 52 -5.16 7.47 -8.72
N VAL A 53 -5.57 8.68 -9.11
CA VAL A 53 -4.89 9.92 -8.71
C VAL A 53 -5.09 10.18 -7.22
N GLY A 54 -6.33 10.12 -6.74
CA GLY A 54 -6.65 10.28 -5.31
C GLY A 54 -5.98 9.23 -4.44
N ARG A 55 -5.91 7.97 -4.91
CA ARG A 55 -5.20 6.88 -4.22
C ARG A 55 -3.71 7.24 -4.05
N LYS A 56 -3.05 7.62 -5.14
CA LYS A 56 -1.65 8.03 -5.10
C LYS A 56 -1.42 9.19 -4.13
N GLU A 57 -2.24 10.22 -4.16
CA GLU A 57 -2.13 11.39 -3.27
C GLU A 57 -2.26 11.02 -1.78
N VAL A 58 -3.17 10.10 -1.45
CA VAL A 58 -3.33 9.59 -0.08
C VAL A 58 -2.12 8.77 0.33
N MET A 59 -1.65 7.83 -0.51
CA MET A 59 -0.47 7.02 -0.22
C MET A 59 0.79 7.87 -0.06
N ASP A 60 1.02 8.84 -0.93
CA ASP A 60 2.15 9.78 -0.81
C ASP A 60 2.10 10.54 0.54
N THR A 61 0.89 10.94 0.97
CA THR A 61 0.68 11.58 2.27
C THR A 61 1.03 10.65 3.44
N LEU A 62 0.57 9.39 3.39
CA LEU A 62 0.85 8.39 4.43
C LEU A 62 2.34 8.07 4.53
N HIS A 63 3.02 7.93 3.40
CA HIS A 63 4.48 7.77 3.38
C HIS A 63 5.23 8.99 3.93
N GLN A 64 4.74 10.21 3.68
CA GLN A 64 5.32 11.41 4.28
C GLN A 64 5.17 11.37 5.81
N LEU A 65 3.98 11.06 6.33
CA LEU A 65 3.73 10.97 7.76
C LEU A 65 4.59 9.91 8.44
N ASN A 66 4.78 8.76 7.78
CA ASN A 66 5.66 7.72 8.28
C ASN A 66 7.12 8.20 8.38
N ARG A 67 7.65 8.89 7.34
CA ARG A 67 8.98 9.52 7.39
C ARG A 67 9.12 10.58 8.49
N GLU A 68 8.02 11.21 8.89
CA GLU A 68 7.97 12.16 10.02
C GLU A 68 7.92 11.45 11.40
N GLY A 69 7.95 10.11 11.43
CA GLY A 69 8.02 9.31 12.64
C GLY A 69 6.67 8.81 13.15
N ILE A 70 5.57 9.00 12.41
CA ILE A 70 4.27 8.42 12.75
C ILE A 70 4.22 6.98 12.28
N THR A 71 3.84 6.06 13.15
CA THR A 71 3.52 4.69 12.74
C THR A 71 2.22 4.67 11.95
N VAL A 72 2.27 4.14 10.73
CA VAL A 72 1.10 4.03 9.86
C VAL A 72 0.75 2.56 9.65
N ILE A 73 -0.45 2.16 10.04
CA ILE A 73 -0.98 0.82 9.80
C ILE A 73 -2.14 0.95 8.80
N ILE A 74 -2.04 0.24 7.69
CA ILE A 74 -3.06 0.23 6.64
C ILE A 74 -3.62 -1.19 6.53
N ILE A 75 -4.94 -1.31 6.64
CA ILE A 75 -5.65 -2.53 6.27
C ILE A 75 -6.09 -2.33 4.82
N THR A 76 -5.66 -3.21 3.93
CA THR A 76 -5.93 -3.08 2.50
C THR A 76 -5.96 -4.45 1.81
N HIS A 77 -6.70 -4.54 0.73
CA HIS A 77 -6.66 -5.64 -0.22
C HIS A 77 -5.97 -5.24 -1.54
N PHE A 78 -5.46 -4.01 -1.64
CA PHE A 78 -4.72 -3.54 -2.82
C PHE A 78 -3.24 -3.90 -2.70
N MET A 79 -2.80 -4.79 -3.58
CA MET A 79 -1.41 -5.27 -3.57
C MET A 79 -0.39 -4.18 -3.86
N GLU A 80 -0.75 -3.18 -4.68
CA GLU A 80 0.09 -2.01 -4.96
C GLU A 80 0.39 -1.17 -3.72
N GLU A 81 -0.48 -1.20 -2.71
CA GLU A 81 -0.25 -0.55 -1.42
C GLU A 81 0.60 -1.41 -0.51
N ALA A 82 0.28 -2.71 -0.44
CA ALA A 82 0.98 -3.65 0.43
C ALA A 82 2.46 -3.82 0.06
N VAL A 83 2.81 -3.79 -1.24
CA VAL A 83 4.23 -3.88 -1.68
C VAL A 83 5.07 -2.67 -1.30
N GLN A 84 4.44 -1.53 -0.98
CA GLN A 84 5.12 -0.30 -0.57
C GLN A 84 5.36 -0.21 0.95
N ALA A 85 4.81 -1.13 1.73
CA ALA A 85 4.96 -1.16 3.18
C ALA A 85 6.36 -1.63 3.59
N GLU A 86 6.80 -1.25 4.79
CA GLU A 86 8.02 -1.77 5.41
C GLU A 86 7.81 -3.19 5.97
N ARG A 87 6.58 -3.51 6.37
CA ARG A 87 6.17 -4.79 6.96
C ARG A 87 4.75 -5.13 6.53
N VAL A 88 4.53 -6.39 6.21
CA VAL A 88 3.22 -6.94 5.86
C VAL A 88 2.86 -8.03 6.87
N VAL A 89 1.64 -7.94 7.39
CA VAL A 89 1.04 -8.96 8.25
C VAL A 89 -0.17 -9.54 7.52
N VAL A 90 -0.12 -10.83 7.25
CA VAL A 90 -1.23 -11.55 6.61
C VAL A 90 -2.08 -12.21 7.69
N ILE A 91 -3.38 -11.90 7.69
CA ILE A 91 -4.35 -12.44 8.62
C ILE A 91 -5.38 -13.26 7.84
N ASP A 92 -5.57 -14.52 8.23
CA ASP A 92 -6.62 -15.39 7.74
C ASP A 92 -7.28 -16.11 8.91
N LYS A 93 -8.61 -16.16 8.93
CA LYS A 93 -9.42 -16.80 9.98
C LYS A 93 -9.05 -16.32 11.39
N ALA A 94 -8.85 -15.01 11.55
CA ALA A 94 -8.46 -14.35 12.80
C ALA A 94 -7.08 -14.80 13.36
N GLU A 95 -6.22 -15.39 12.54
CA GLU A 95 -4.86 -15.76 12.92
C GLU A 95 -3.83 -15.07 12.02
N VAL A 96 -2.70 -14.69 12.59
CA VAL A 96 -1.55 -14.22 11.82
C VAL A 96 -0.92 -15.42 11.12
N LYS A 97 -0.96 -15.43 9.79
CA LYS A 97 -0.41 -16.50 8.95
C LYS A 97 1.00 -16.19 8.47
N MET A 98 1.27 -14.93 8.15
CA MET A 98 2.61 -14.49 7.74
C MET A 98 2.87 -13.11 8.33
N ASP A 99 4.14 -12.82 8.58
CA ASP A 99 4.62 -11.56 9.11
C ASP A 99 6.06 -11.35 8.62
N GLY A 100 6.31 -10.26 7.91
CA GLY A 100 7.63 -9.99 7.35
C GLY A 100 7.65 -8.81 6.39
N VAL A 101 8.80 -8.62 5.73
CA VAL A 101 8.91 -7.62 4.67
C VAL A 101 8.10 -8.07 3.44
N PRO A 102 7.56 -7.14 2.64
CA PRO A 102 6.72 -7.48 1.48
C PRO A 102 7.34 -8.55 0.58
N ARG A 103 8.64 -8.48 0.34
CA ARG A 103 9.37 -9.41 -0.53
C ARG A 103 9.32 -10.85 -0.05
N ASP A 104 9.46 -11.05 1.26
CA ASP A 104 9.42 -12.40 1.85
C ASP A 104 7.99 -12.97 1.87
N VAL A 105 7.01 -12.11 2.13
CA VAL A 105 5.60 -12.50 2.16
C VAL A 105 5.10 -12.84 0.75
N PHE A 106 5.29 -11.93 -0.21
CA PHE A 106 4.77 -12.10 -1.57
C PHE A 106 5.56 -13.07 -2.45
N SER A 107 6.75 -13.50 -2.04
CA SER A 107 7.44 -14.64 -2.67
C SER A 107 6.71 -15.97 -2.48
N LYS A 108 5.83 -16.08 -1.47
CA LYS A 108 5.03 -17.26 -1.14
C LYS A 108 3.69 -17.28 -1.89
N VAL A 109 3.75 -17.06 -3.21
CA VAL A 109 2.57 -16.92 -4.09
C VAL A 109 1.57 -18.05 -3.89
N LYS A 110 2.03 -19.30 -3.88
CA LYS A 110 1.16 -20.47 -3.74
C LYS A 110 0.43 -20.49 -2.40
N GLU A 111 1.15 -20.26 -1.30
CA GLU A 111 0.56 -20.27 0.05
C GLU A 111 -0.52 -19.18 0.19
N LEU A 112 -0.27 -17.97 -0.34
CA LEU A 112 -1.25 -16.87 -0.33
C LEU A 112 -2.49 -17.21 -1.16
N LYS A 113 -2.31 -17.77 -2.36
CA LYS A 113 -3.43 -18.20 -3.22
C LYS A 113 -4.23 -19.34 -2.59
N ASP A 114 -3.59 -20.30 -1.91
CA ASP A 114 -4.27 -21.41 -1.21
C ASP A 114 -5.14 -20.90 -0.04
N MET A 115 -4.81 -19.72 0.54
CA MET A 115 -5.63 -18.99 1.52
C MET A 115 -6.73 -18.13 0.87
N GLY A 116 -6.81 -18.06 -0.46
CA GLY A 116 -7.76 -17.23 -1.20
C GLY A 116 -7.39 -15.75 -1.23
N LEU A 117 -6.13 -15.43 -0.94
CA LEU A 117 -5.63 -14.05 -0.97
C LEU A 117 -5.02 -13.71 -2.32
N ASP A 118 -5.08 -12.42 -2.66
CA ASP A 118 -4.39 -11.91 -3.84
C ASP A 118 -2.90 -11.74 -3.59
N VAL A 119 -2.16 -11.66 -4.69
CA VAL A 119 -0.71 -11.41 -4.70
C VAL A 119 -0.41 -10.36 -5.77
N PRO A 120 0.73 -9.65 -5.66
CA PRO A 120 1.15 -8.72 -6.71
C PRO A 120 1.19 -9.43 -8.08
N VAL A 121 0.64 -8.79 -9.11
CA VAL A 121 0.58 -9.35 -10.47
C VAL A 121 1.96 -9.77 -10.97
N ALA A 122 2.99 -8.96 -10.68
CA ALA A 122 4.37 -9.26 -11.05
C ALA A 122 4.90 -10.53 -10.37
N ALA A 123 4.56 -10.75 -9.09
CA ALA A 123 4.96 -11.95 -8.35
C ALA A 123 4.28 -13.21 -8.91
N GLU A 124 2.98 -13.11 -9.21
CA GLU A 124 2.22 -14.21 -9.81
C GLU A 124 2.74 -14.56 -11.20
N LEU A 125 3.00 -13.56 -12.04
CA LEU A 125 3.53 -13.77 -13.39
C LEU A 125 4.94 -14.37 -13.34
N ALA A 126 5.81 -13.86 -12.47
CA ALA A 126 7.15 -14.40 -12.29
C ALA A 126 7.11 -15.89 -11.85
N GLU A 127 6.19 -16.25 -10.93
CA GLU A 127 5.99 -17.64 -10.52
C GLU A 127 5.55 -18.54 -11.68
N ARG A 128 4.58 -18.10 -12.48
CA ARG A 128 4.10 -18.83 -13.67
C ARG A 128 5.21 -19.01 -14.72
N LEU A 129 6.07 -18.01 -14.89
CA LEU A 129 7.20 -18.09 -15.82
C LEU A 129 8.28 -19.05 -15.29
N ARG A 130 8.57 -19.06 -13.99
CA ARG A 130 9.46 -20.06 -13.37
C ARG A 130 8.97 -21.50 -13.56
N GLN A 131 7.67 -21.72 -13.40
CA GLN A 131 7.05 -23.03 -13.66
C GLN A 131 7.21 -23.50 -15.11
N LYS A 132 7.39 -22.57 -16.06
CA LYS A 132 7.71 -22.86 -17.46
C LYS A 132 9.21 -22.95 -17.75
N GLY A 133 10.06 -22.92 -16.73
CA GLY A 133 11.52 -23.07 -16.88
C GLY A 133 12.28 -21.77 -17.14
N ILE A 134 11.63 -20.60 -17.03
CA ILE A 134 12.31 -19.30 -17.16
C ILE A 134 12.98 -18.97 -15.81
N PRO A 135 14.31 -18.75 -15.75
CA PRO A 135 15.04 -18.56 -14.50
C PRO A 135 14.88 -17.13 -13.96
N LEU A 136 13.74 -16.87 -13.32
CA LEU A 136 13.46 -15.58 -12.68
C LEU A 136 13.64 -15.66 -11.15
N PRO A 137 14.13 -14.57 -10.50
CA PRO A 137 14.20 -14.50 -9.04
C PRO A 137 12.83 -14.66 -8.37
N ALA A 138 12.78 -15.37 -7.24
CA ALA A 138 11.55 -15.52 -6.45
C ALA A 138 11.13 -14.21 -5.74
N SER A 139 12.06 -13.26 -5.61
CA SER A 139 11.87 -12.01 -4.90
C SER A 139 11.22 -10.88 -5.72
N ILE A 140 10.80 -11.15 -6.96
CA ILE A 140 10.11 -10.18 -7.82
C ILE A 140 8.71 -9.94 -7.27
N ILE A 141 8.41 -8.68 -6.92
CA ILE A 141 7.09 -8.26 -6.43
C ILE A 141 6.55 -7.02 -7.16
N THR A 142 7.36 -6.36 -7.99
CA THR A 142 6.95 -5.18 -8.76
C THR A 142 7.10 -5.41 -10.26
N GLU A 143 6.28 -4.69 -11.03
CA GLU A 143 6.31 -4.76 -12.51
C GLU A 143 7.68 -4.32 -13.07
N LYS A 144 8.29 -3.32 -12.46
CA LYS A 144 9.62 -2.84 -12.84
C LYS A 144 10.67 -3.95 -12.67
N GLU A 145 10.70 -4.62 -11.52
CA GLU A 145 11.63 -5.72 -11.26
C GLU A 145 11.46 -6.85 -12.26
N LEU A 146 10.20 -7.19 -12.59
CA LEU A 146 9.90 -8.22 -13.58
C LEU A 146 10.42 -7.81 -14.97
N GLY A 147 10.15 -6.57 -15.39
CA GLY A 147 10.64 -6.05 -16.67
C GLY A 147 12.18 -6.06 -16.74
N ASP A 148 12.85 -5.57 -15.71
CA ASP A 148 14.32 -5.56 -15.63
C ASP A 148 14.89 -6.98 -15.69
N ALA A 149 14.29 -7.95 -14.99
CA ALA A 149 14.74 -9.33 -14.99
C ALA A 149 14.52 -10.01 -16.36
N LEU A 150 13.41 -9.75 -17.04
CA LEU A 150 13.15 -10.29 -18.38
C LEU A 150 14.12 -9.72 -19.44
N CYS A 151 14.45 -8.43 -19.35
CA CYS A 151 15.44 -7.80 -20.24
C CYS A 151 16.85 -8.37 -20.07
N GLN A 152 17.19 -8.90 -18.90
CA GLN A 152 18.49 -9.55 -18.65
C GLN A 152 18.59 -10.97 -19.21
N LEU A 153 17.47 -11.59 -19.60
CA LEU A 153 17.42 -12.93 -20.18
C LEU A 153 17.51 -12.92 -21.71
N SER A 154 17.39 -11.76 -22.33
CA SER A 154 17.51 -11.55 -23.78
C SER A 154 18.96 -11.22 -24.15
#